data_ebb126a634699dd843698af0e7d97e66
#
_entry.id   ebb126a634699dd843698af0e7d97e66
#
_cell.length_a   1.000
_cell.length_b   1.000
_cell.length_c   1.000
_cell.angle_alpha   90.00
_cell.angle_beta   90.00
_cell.angle_gamma   90.00
#
_symmetry.space_group_name_H-M   'P 1'
#
loop_
_entity.id
_entity.type
_entity.pdbx_description
1 polymer ?
#
loop_
_entity_poly.entity_id
_entity_poly.type
_entity_poly.pdbx_seq_one_letter_code
_entity_poly.pdbx_strand_id
1 'polypeptide(L)'
;MKKFFLLTFVLTALPFAMSHAAVDPNFYIFLCFGQSNMEGNARPEAQDMKSPGPRFLLMPAVDFPEQGRKMGEWCEAVPPLCRPNTGLTPADWFGRTMVESLPKNIKIGVIHVAIGGIDIKGFLPDSIKEYAEKKAPGWMKGMLAVYDNNPYKRMVELAKKAQKDGVIKGILMHQGETNTGDPKWAGMVKQVYDNLCSDLQLKPEEVNLYAGNIVQADGKGVCIGCKKQIDELPNTLHTAQVISSDGCTNGPDRLHFDAAGYRELGCRYAEAVARHLGYEPKRPFIEMPKKIEVPADAVTVENAITGN
;
A
#
# COMPACT_ATOMS: atom_id res chain seq x y z
N MET A 1 -15.34 7.25 82.32
CA MET A 1 -15.60 6.33 81.19
C MET A 1 -15.62 7.14 79.90
N LYS A 2 -14.51 7.11 79.08
CA LYS A 2 -14.41 7.82 77.80
C LYS A 2 -14.79 6.83 76.71
N LYS A 3 -15.88 7.16 75.95
CA LYS A 3 -16.31 6.36 74.80
C LYS A 3 -15.50 6.81 73.58
N PHE A 4 -14.70 5.89 73.02
CA PHE A 4 -14.04 6.06 71.70
C PHE A 4 -15.04 5.70 70.61
N PHE A 5 -15.34 6.64 69.72
CA PHE A 5 -16.05 6.38 68.45
C PHE A 5 -15.02 6.02 67.38
N LEU A 6 -15.11 4.79 66.90
CA LEU A 6 -14.30 4.31 65.75
C LEU A 6 -15.03 4.69 64.46
N LEU A 7 -14.48 5.63 63.68
CA LEU A 7 -15.03 6.06 62.42
C LEU A 7 -14.45 5.17 61.33
N THR A 8 -15.24 4.22 60.82
CA THR A 8 -14.84 3.35 59.73
C THR A 8 -15.02 4.07 58.40
N PHE A 9 -13.92 4.43 57.75
CA PHE A 9 -13.93 4.95 56.37
C PHE A 9 -14.11 3.78 55.39
N VAL A 10 -15.28 3.69 54.75
CA VAL A 10 -15.51 2.78 53.63
C VAL A 10 -15.01 3.46 52.35
N LEU A 11 -13.86 3.01 51.88
CA LEU A 11 -13.33 3.46 50.59
C LEU A 11 -14.05 2.70 49.47
N THR A 12 -15.06 3.35 48.86
CA THR A 12 -15.73 2.80 47.65
C THR A 12 -14.82 3.02 46.45
N ALA A 13 -14.14 1.96 46.00
CA ALA A 13 -13.44 1.95 44.72
C ALA A 13 -14.48 2.00 43.58
N LEU A 14 -14.62 3.14 42.95
CA LEU A 14 -15.36 3.27 41.70
C LEU A 14 -14.57 2.50 40.60
N PRO A 15 -15.22 1.60 39.87
CA PRO A 15 -14.55 0.96 38.73
C PRO A 15 -14.29 2.02 37.66
N PHE A 16 -13.02 2.26 37.33
CA PHE A 16 -12.60 3.04 36.17
C PHE A 16 -13.01 2.24 34.94
N ALA A 17 -14.20 2.51 34.41
CA ALA A 17 -14.57 2.01 33.09
C ALA A 17 -13.67 2.71 32.06
N MET A 18 -12.65 2.01 31.54
CA MET A 18 -11.93 2.45 30.36
C MET A 18 -12.94 2.46 29.19
N SER A 19 -13.45 3.65 28.88
CA SER A 19 -14.22 3.85 27.67
C SER A 19 -13.32 3.57 26.47
N HIS A 20 -13.45 2.39 25.87
CA HIS A 20 -12.92 2.18 24.54
C HIS A 20 -13.72 3.08 23.60
N ALA A 21 -13.06 4.00 22.92
CA ALA A 21 -13.70 4.76 21.87
C ALA A 21 -14.31 3.78 20.86
N ALA A 22 -15.58 4.00 20.48
CA ALA A 22 -16.23 3.15 19.50
C ALA A 22 -15.49 3.26 18.16
N VAL A 23 -15.40 2.14 17.43
CA VAL A 23 -14.83 2.10 16.07
C VAL A 23 -15.54 3.12 15.19
N ASP A 24 -14.79 4.01 14.52
CA ASP A 24 -15.34 5.00 13.59
C ASP A 24 -15.75 4.32 12.28
N PRO A 25 -17.06 4.17 11.97
CA PRO A 25 -17.51 3.51 10.75
C PRO A 25 -17.20 4.32 9.47
N ASN A 26 -16.80 5.59 9.63
CA ASN A 26 -16.38 6.46 8.54
C ASN A 26 -14.85 6.53 8.37
N PHE A 27 -14.10 5.72 9.11
CA PHE A 27 -12.67 5.58 8.89
C PHE A 27 -12.41 4.29 8.11
N TYR A 28 -12.22 4.42 6.78
CA TYR A 28 -11.99 3.31 5.87
C TYR A 28 -10.49 3.00 5.77
N ILE A 29 -10.13 1.78 6.10
CA ILE A 29 -8.75 1.32 6.17
C ILE A 29 -8.47 0.36 5.02
N PHE A 30 -7.30 0.50 4.38
CA PHE A 30 -6.85 -0.36 3.29
C PHE A 30 -5.48 -0.94 3.62
N LEU A 31 -5.33 -2.24 3.35
CA LEU A 31 -4.05 -2.92 3.46
C LEU A 31 -3.36 -2.88 2.09
N CYS A 32 -2.12 -2.42 2.05
CA CYS A 32 -1.32 -2.36 0.82
C CYS A 32 -0.14 -3.30 0.95
N PHE A 33 -0.01 -4.30 0.08
CA PHE A 33 1.13 -5.21 0.10
C PHE A 33 1.61 -5.59 -1.30
N GLY A 34 2.83 -6.04 -1.40
CA GLY A 34 3.39 -6.47 -2.66
C GLY A 34 4.90 -6.35 -2.74
N GLN A 35 5.40 -6.13 -3.96
CA GLN A 35 6.82 -5.97 -4.23
C GLN A 35 7.18 -4.54 -4.68
N SER A 36 8.24 -4.36 -5.45
CA SER A 36 8.82 -3.05 -5.75
C SER A 36 7.84 -2.01 -6.30
N ASN A 37 6.90 -2.41 -7.15
CA ASN A 37 5.87 -1.50 -7.68
C ASN A 37 4.76 -1.15 -6.66
N MET A 38 4.62 -1.90 -5.57
CA MET A 38 3.85 -1.43 -4.41
C MET A 38 4.75 -0.64 -3.46
N GLU A 39 5.98 -1.10 -3.21
CA GLU A 39 6.94 -0.45 -2.31
C GLU A 39 7.20 1.02 -2.67
N GLY A 40 7.33 1.30 -3.97
CA GLY A 40 7.56 2.63 -4.53
C GLY A 40 9.01 2.86 -4.95
N ASN A 41 9.22 3.04 -6.26
CA ASN A 41 10.56 3.21 -6.86
C ASN A 41 10.79 4.58 -7.50
N ALA A 42 9.74 5.32 -7.87
CA ALA A 42 9.90 6.63 -8.47
C ALA A 42 10.17 7.70 -7.40
N ARG A 43 11.01 8.67 -7.75
CA ARG A 43 11.23 9.83 -6.89
C ARG A 43 9.94 10.66 -6.81
N PRO A 44 9.42 10.97 -5.61
CA PRO A 44 8.30 11.89 -5.47
C PRO A 44 8.63 13.27 -6.01
N GLU A 45 7.69 13.91 -6.69
CA GLU A 45 7.78 15.29 -7.18
C GLU A 45 7.11 16.25 -6.19
N ALA A 46 7.24 17.56 -6.42
CA ALA A 46 6.71 18.57 -5.51
C ALA A 46 5.20 18.43 -5.24
N GLN A 47 4.42 18.01 -6.25
CA GLN A 47 2.98 17.77 -6.09
C GLN A 47 2.66 16.60 -5.16
N ASP A 48 3.50 15.56 -5.16
CA ASP A 48 3.33 14.39 -4.31
C ASP A 48 3.64 14.70 -2.84
N MET A 49 4.54 15.67 -2.61
CA MET A 49 4.94 16.10 -1.26
C MET A 49 3.97 17.09 -0.62
N LYS A 50 2.96 17.58 -1.37
CA LYS A 50 1.89 18.39 -0.79
C LYS A 50 1.04 17.52 0.14
N SER A 51 0.69 18.09 1.32
CA SER A 51 -0.21 17.42 2.25
C SER A 51 -1.55 17.08 1.57
N PRO A 52 -2.02 15.83 1.67
CA PRO A 52 -3.36 15.46 1.21
C PRO A 52 -4.46 15.88 2.20
N GLY A 53 -4.07 16.47 3.33
CA GLY A 53 -4.95 16.86 4.41
C GLY A 53 -5.27 15.73 5.41
N PRO A 54 -5.95 16.07 6.50
CA PRO A 54 -6.11 15.17 7.67
C PRO A 54 -7.03 13.97 7.42
N ARG A 55 -7.62 13.85 6.24
CA ARG A 55 -8.49 12.74 5.89
C ARG A 55 -7.75 11.57 5.25
N PHE A 56 -6.49 11.73 4.83
CA PHE A 56 -5.68 10.63 4.35
C PHE A 56 -4.52 10.35 5.29
N LEU A 57 -4.55 9.18 5.91
CA LEU A 57 -3.67 8.78 7.00
C LEU A 57 -2.86 7.53 6.63
N LEU A 58 -1.64 7.48 7.15
CA LEU A 58 -0.75 6.32 7.13
C LEU A 58 -0.61 5.78 8.55
N MET A 59 -0.72 4.47 8.72
CA MET A 59 -0.16 3.79 9.89
C MET A 59 1.17 3.16 9.47
N PRO A 60 2.31 3.77 9.81
CA PRO A 60 3.63 3.27 9.41
C PRO A 60 3.86 1.84 9.87
N ALA A 61 4.40 1.01 8.99
CA ALA A 61 4.75 -0.37 9.31
C ALA A 61 6.18 -0.51 9.90
N VAL A 62 6.93 0.57 9.88
CA VAL A 62 8.25 0.74 10.50
C VAL A 62 8.38 2.18 10.99
N ASP A 63 9.37 2.46 11.83
CA ASP A 63 9.68 3.84 12.23
C ASP A 63 10.28 4.65 11.05
N PHE A 64 9.96 5.95 11.01
CA PHE A 64 10.53 6.93 10.10
C PHE A 64 11.17 8.06 10.93
N PRO A 65 12.39 7.85 11.43
CA PRO A 65 12.99 8.76 12.41
C PRO A 65 13.13 10.21 11.91
N GLU A 66 13.53 10.39 10.64
CA GLU A 66 13.71 11.72 10.04
C GLU A 66 12.39 12.50 9.88
N GLN A 67 11.27 11.81 9.71
CA GLN A 67 9.93 12.40 9.60
C GLN A 67 9.18 12.39 10.94
N GLY A 68 9.78 11.86 12.02
CA GLY A 68 9.15 11.75 13.32
C GLY A 68 7.94 10.82 13.38
N ARG A 69 7.80 9.89 12.39
CA ARG A 69 6.69 8.95 12.35
C ARG A 69 7.04 7.67 13.08
N LYS A 70 6.12 7.18 13.90
CA LYS A 70 6.31 5.95 14.68
C LYS A 70 5.47 4.82 14.13
N MET A 71 6.03 3.63 14.13
CA MET A 71 5.33 2.41 13.76
C MET A 71 4.02 2.25 14.53
N GLY A 72 2.94 2.01 13.81
CA GLY A 72 1.62 1.76 14.38
C GLY A 72 0.92 2.99 14.95
N GLU A 73 1.39 4.20 14.71
CA GLU A 73 0.70 5.45 15.06
C GLU A 73 0.20 6.15 13.79
N TRP A 74 -1.07 6.56 13.77
CA TRP A 74 -1.60 7.27 12.63
C TRP A 74 -0.93 8.63 12.42
N CYS A 75 -0.51 8.89 11.20
CA CYS A 75 0.02 10.18 10.78
C CYS A 75 -0.53 10.55 9.39
N GLU A 76 -0.34 11.79 8.99
CA GLU A 76 -0.71 12.22 7.64
C GLU A 76 0.10 11.47 6.59
N ALA A 77 -0.59 10.99 5.53
CA ALA A 77 0.05 10.18 4.48
C ALA A 77 0.72 11.07 3.44
N VAL A 78 2.02 11.31 3.61
CA VAL A 78 2.90 11.98 2.64
C VAL A 78 4.05 11.03 2.30
N PRO A 79 4.49 10.90 1.04
CA PRO A 79 5.60 10.01 0.70
C PRO A 79 6.87 10.26 1.53
N PRO A 80 7.68 9.21 1.78
CA PRO A 80 7.43 7.81 1.43
C PRO A 80 6.40 7.17 2.37
N LEU A 81 5.63 6.18 1.87
CA LEU A 81 4.61 5.49 2.66
C LEU A 81 5.04 4.11 3.16
N CYS A 82 5.98 3.46 2.48
CA CYS A 82 6.37 2.08 2.79
C CYS A 82 7.49 2.01 3.85
N ARG A 83 8.64 2.56 3.55
CA ARG A 83 9.83 2.67 4.41
C ARG A 83 10.57 3.98 4.14
N PRO A 84 11.43 4.46 5.04
CA PRO A 84 12.11 5.76 4.90
C PRO A 84 12.81 6.00 3.56
N ASN A 85 13.41 4.97 2.97
CA ASN A 85 14.21 5.07 1.74
C ASN A 85 13.47 4.56 0.49
N THR A 86 12.13 4.55 0.50
CA THR A 86 11.33 4.18 -0.67
C THR A 86 10.83 5.43 -1.40
N GLY A 87 10.28 5.23 -2.59
CA GLY A 87 9.79 6.30 -3.44
C GLY A 87 8.28 6.47 -3.42
N LEU A 88 7.76 7.06 -4.50
CA LEU A 88 6.34 7.19 -4.76
C LEU A 88 5.73 5.81 -5.04
N THR A 89 4.57 5.56 -4.46
CA THR A 89 3.81 4.32 -4.56
C THR A 89 2.40 4.59 -5.08
N PRO A 90 1.73 3.63 -5.71
CA PRO A 90 0.34 3.83 -6.13
C PRO A 90 -0.60 4.10 -4.94
N ALA A 91 -0.26 3.64 -3.72
CA ALA A 91 -1.06 3.89 -2.53
C ALA A 91 -1.18 5.38 -2.17
N ASP A 92 -0.21 6.22 -2.55
CA ASP A 92 -0.29 7.67 -2.30
C ASP A 92 -1.45 8.31 -3.10
N TRP A 93 -1.46 8.14 -4.41
CA TRP A 93 -2.52 8.70 -5.26
C TRP A 93 -3.85 7.92 -5.16
N PHE A 94 -3.81 6.68 -4.71
CA PHE A 94 -5.00 5.99 -4.26
C PHE A 94 -5.70 6.78 -3.14
N GLY A 95 -4.98 7.08 -2.06
CA GLY A 95 -5.58 7.78 -0.93
C GLY A 95 -6.03 9.20 -1.27
N ARG A 96 -5.24 9.95 -2.05
CA ARG A 96 -5.61 11.29 -2.56
C ARG A 96 -6.90 11.25 -3.37
N THR A 97 -7.02 10.29 -4.27
CA THR A 97 -8.22 10.13 -5.11
C THR A 97 -9.42 9.68 -4.29
N MET A 98 -9.22 8.81 -3.31
CA MET A 98 -10.30 8.39 -2.41
C MET A 98 -10.87 9.58 -1.59
N VAL A 99 -10.03 10.45 -1.04
CA VAL A 99 -10.53 11.63 -0.28
C VAL A 99 -11.23 12.65 -1.15
N GLU A 100 -10.91 12.74 -2.45
CA GLU A 100 -11.66 13.56 -3.41
C GLU A 100 -12.99 12.92 -3.81
N SER A 101 -13.04 11.59 -3.88
CA SER A 101 -14.21 10.83 -4.33
C SER A 101 -15.26 10.65 -3.25
N LEU A 102 -14.86 10.56 -1.99
CA LEU A 102 -15.75 10.19 -0.88
C LEU A 102 -16.25 11.42 -0.08
N PRO A 103 -17.41 11.31 0.57
CA PRO A 103 -17.94 12.37 1.46
C PRO A 103 -16.93 12.88 2.47
N LYS A 104 -16.99 14.16 2.82
CA LYS A 104 -16.00 14.83 3.67
C LYS A 104 -15.88 14.28 5.09
N ASN A 105 -16.87 13.55 5.58
CA ASN A 105 -16.83 12.87 6.88
C ASN A 105 -16.09 11.51 6.82
N ILE A 106 -15.73 11.01 5.65
CA ILE A 106 -14.99 9.76 5.50
C ILE A 106 -13.49 10.04 5.50
N LYS A 107 -12.76 9.31 6.35
CA LYS A 107 -11.29 9.27 6.38
C LYS A 107 -10.79 8.00 5.71
N ILE A 108 -9.61 8.08 5.13
CA ILE A 108 -8.90 6.98 4.49
C ILE A 108 -7.62 6.71 5.26
N GLY A 109 -7.41 5.46 5.64
CA GLY A 109 -6.16 4.99 6.23
C GLY A 109 -5.52 3.92 5.38
N VAL A 110 -4.18 3.93 5.29
CA VAL A 110 -3.42 2.86 4.66
C VAL A 110 -2.42 2.26 5.63
N ILE A 111 -2.26 0.94 5.58
CA ILE A 111 -1.17 0.19 6.18
C ILE A 111 -0.36 -0.38 5.03
N HIS A 112 0.93 -0.06 4.96
CA HIS A 112 1.72 -0.33 3.77
C HIS A 112 2.92 -1.22 4.09
N VAL A 113 2.91 -2.45 3.58
CA VAL A 113 3.95 -3.45 3.78
C VAL A 113 4.33 -4.06 2.42
N ALA A 114 5.46 -3.63 1.85
CA ALA A 114 5.95 -4.15 0.59
C ALA A 114 7.48 -4.29 0.61
N ILE A 115 8.02 -5.21 -0.18
CA ILE A 115 9.46 -5.48 -0.26
C ILE A 115 9.84 -5.70 -1.72
N GLY A 116 10.77 -4.90 -2.23
CA GLY A 116 11.26 -5.03 -3.60
C GLY A 116 11.69 -6.47 -3.92
N GLY A 117 11.21 -7.01 -5.03
CA GLY A 117 11.58 -8.34 -5.51
C GLY A 117 11.07 -9.53 -4.69
N ILE A 118 10.22 -9.35 -3.69
CA ILE A 118 9.73 -10.46 -2.86
C ILE A 118 8.85 -11.43 -3.65
N ASP A 119 9.11 -12.72 -3.52
CA ASP A 119 8.19 -13.80 -3.93
C ASP A 119 6.93 -13.76 -3.05
N ILE A 120 5.77 -14.13 -3.61
CA ILE A 120 4.51 -14.22 -2.86
C ILE A 120 4.61 -15.11 -1.61
N LYS A 121 5.52 -16.09 -1.61
CA LYS A 121 5.84 -16.94 -0.45
C LYS A 121 6.31 -16.16 0.76
N GLY A 122 6.85 -14.96 0.55
CA GLY A 122 7.22 -14.04 1.62
C GLY A 122 6.03 -13.48 2.42
N PHE A 123 4.80 -13.64 1.90
CA PHE A 123 3.56 -13.28 2.58
C PHE A 123 2.75 -14.49 3.06
N LEU A 124 3.26 -15.71 2.92
CA LEU A 124 2.61 -16.93 3.40
C LEU A 124 3.16 -17.34 4.77
N PRO A 125 2.33 -17.42 5.83
CA PRO A 125 2.77 -17.81 7.17
C PRO A 125 3.59 -19.10 7.23
N ASP A 126 3.19 -20.10 6.43
CA ASP A 126 3.85 -21.40 6.39
C ASP A 126 5.19 -21.41 5.62
N SER A 127 5.43 -20.41 4.79
CA SER A 127 6.61 -20.36 3.90
C SER A 127 7.61 -19.29 4.29
N ILE A 128 7.18 -18.23 4.98
CA ILE A 128 8.01 -17.02 5.21
C ILE A 128 9.30 -17.33 5.95
N LYS A 129 9.28 -18.22 6.94
CA LYS A 129 10.48 -18.57 7.70
C LYS A 129 11.56 -19.18 6.80
N GLU A 130 11.19 -20.21 6.03
CA GLU A 130 12.13 -20.83 5.07
C GLU A 130 12.55 -19.85 3.99
N TYR A 131 11.62 -19.03 3.50
CA TYR A 131 11.91 -18.01 2.50
C TYR A 131 12.95 -17.01 3.01
N ALA A 132 12.73 -16.42 4.17
CA ALA A 132 13.63 -15.42 4.75
C ALA A 132 15.03 -15.98 5.07
N GLU A 133 15.10 -17.21 5.60
CA GLU A 133 16.35 -17.84 6.01
C GLU A 133 17.17 -18.37 4.82
N LYS A 134 16.50 -19.03 3.83
CA LYS A 134 17.17 -19.86 2.82
C LYS A 134 16.97 -19.39 1.38
N LYS A 135 15.89 -18.69 1.06
CA LYS A 135 15.51 -18.37 -0.33
C LYS A 135 15.69 -16.89 -0.67
N ALA A 136 15.44 -15.99 0.27
CA ALA A 136 15.60 -14.56 0.07
C ALA A 136 17.05 -14.21 -0.29
N PRO A 137 17.29 -13.46 -1.38
CA PRO A 137 18.62 -13.04 -1.75
C PRO A 137 19.24 -12.14 -0.69
N GLY A 138 20.58 -12.12 -0.60
CA GLY A 138 21.31 -11.40 0.43
C GLY A 138 20.93 -9.92 0.54
N TRP A 139 20.71 -9.26 -0.58
CA TRP A 139 20.32 -7.84 -0.64
C TRP A 139 18.92 -7.57 -0.06
N MET A 140 18.03 -8.57 -0.03
CA MET A 140 16.67 -8.44 0.52
C MET A 140 16.64 -8.61 2.04
N LYS A 141 17.64 -9.25 2.65
CA LYS A 141 17.63 -9.59 4.08
C LYS A 141 17.46 -8.37 4.98
N GLY A 142 18.09 -7.24 4.63
CA GLY A 142 17.91 -5.99 5.38
C GLY A 142 16.48 -5.46 5.31
N MET A 143 15.81 -5.60 4.16
CA MET A 143 14.40 -5.20 3.98
C MET A 143 13.43 -6.12 4.73
N LEU A 144 13.73 -7.41 4.81
CA LEU A 144 12.95 -8.35 5.62
C LEU A 144 13.12 -8.09 7.11
N ALA A 145 14.36 -7.80 7.54
CA ALA A 145 14.68 -7.59 8.96
C ALA A 145 13.90 -6.45 9.61
N VAL A 146 13.58 -5.36 8.89
CA VAL A 146 12.78 -4.25 9.43
C VAL A 146 11.33 -4.66 9.73
N TYR A 147 10.87 -5.78 9.17
CA TYR A 147 9.58 -6.41 9.44
C TYR A 147 9.72 -7.67 10.32
N ASP A 148 10.79 -7.77 11.13
CA ASP A 148 11.09 -8.96 11.95
C ASP A 148 11.14 -10.26 11.14
N ASN A 149 11.59 -10.19 9.88
CA ASN A 149 11.59 -11.27 8.89
C ASN A 149 10.21 -11.88 8.60
N ASN A 150 9.13 -11.17 8.92
CA ASN A 150 7.77 -11.63 8.67
C ASN A 150 6.83 -10.45 8.31
N PRO A 151 6.84 -9.99 7.04
CA PRO A 151 6.02 -8.88 6.60
C PRO A 151 4.51 -9.17 6.72
N TYR A 152 4.07 -10.43 6.55
CA TYR A 152 2.68 -10.82 6.74
C TYR A 152 2.23 -10.57 8.20
N LYS A 153 2.99 -11.08 9.16
CA LYS A 153 2.70 -10.90 10.59
C LYS A 153 2.66 -9.41 10.96
N ARG A 154 3.62 -8.62 10.47
CA ARG A 154 3.65 -7.18 10.68
C ARG A 154 2.37 -6.51 10.18
N MET A 155 1.91 -6.86 8.98
CA MET A 155 0.67 -6.32 8.42
C MET A 155 -0.54 -6.69 9.26
N VAL A 156 -0.66 -7.96 9.69
CA VAL A 156 -1.77 -8.43 10.52
C VAL A 156 -1.80 -7.75 11.89
N GLU A 157 -0.66 -7.59 12.55
CA GLU A 157 -0.56 -6.91 13.86
C GLU A 157 -1.02 -5.46 13.78
N LEU A 158 -0.58 -4.73 12.76
CA LEU A 158 -1.00 -3.34 12.54
C LEU A 158 -2.47 -3.25 12.14
N ALA A 159 -2.95 -4.17 11.30
CA ALA A 159 -4.35 -4.22 10.91
C ALA A 159 -5.27 -4.46 12.13
N LYS A 160 -4.92 -5.38 13.03
CA LYS A 160 -5.64 -5.59 14.30
C LYS A 160 -5.65 -4.34 15.21
N LYS A 161 -4.53 -3.58 15.20
CA LYS A 161 -4.48 -2.30 15.90
C LYS A 161 -5.42 -1.29 15.25
N ALA A 162 -5.37 -1.15 13.94
CA ALA A 162 -6.17 -0.21 13.17
C ALA A 162 -7.68 -0.50 13.20
N GLN A 163 -8.08 -1.78 13.32
CA GLN A 163 -9.50 -2.17 13.48
C GLN A 163 -10.15 -1.64 14.78
N LYS A 164 -9.36 -1.15 15.73
CA LYS A 164 -9.88 -0.45 16.91
C LYS A 164 -10.33 0.98 16.60
N ASP A 165 -9.83 1.55 15.51
CA ASP A 165 -10.05 2.93 15.11
C ASP A 165 -11.04 3.04 13.94
N GLY A 166 -11.04 2.06 13.02
CA GLY A 166 -11.82 2.10 11.78
C GLY A 166 -12.13 0.72 11.18
N VAL A 167 -12.59 0.70 9.94
CA VAL A 167 -13.08 -0.49 9.25
C VAL A 167 -12.21 -0.80 8.04
N ILE A 168 -11.68 -2.04 7.94
CA ILE A 168 -10.95 -2.48 6.75
C ILE A 168 -11.94 -2.66 5.60
N LYS A 169 -11.70 -1.97 4.47
CA LYS A 169 -12.60 -1.90 3.30
C LYS A 169 -12.00 -2.49 2.03
N GLY A 170 -10.73 -2.85 2.03
CA GLY A 170 -10.11 -3.45 0.87
C GLY A 170 -8.63 -3.74 1.07
N ILE A 171 -8.09 -4.52 0.14
CA ILE A 171 -6.69 -4.92 0.10
C ILE A 171 -6.14 -4.55 -1.28
N LEU A 172 -5.09 -3.73 -1.32
CA LEU A 172 -4.38 -3.36 -2.54
C LEU A 172 -3.12 -4.21 -2.66
N MET A 173 -2.96 -4.88 -3.78
CA MET A 173 -1.80 -5.71 -4.06
C MET A 173 -1.12 -5.28 -5.37
N HIS A 174 0.20 -5.16 -5.35
CA HIS A 174 0.99 -5.13 -6.58
C HIS A 174 2.15 -6.10 -6.44
N GLN A 175 1.96 -7.30 -6.98
CA GLN A 175 2.92 -8.42 -6.89
C GLN A 175 2.68 -9.39 -8.05
N GLY A 176 3.70 -10.01 -8.54
CA GLY A 176 3.62 -11.01 -9.60
C GLY A 176 4.89 -11.08 -10.43
N GLU A 177 5.64 -9.98 -10.57
CA GLU A 177 6.81 -9.90 -11.42
C GLU A 177 7.86 -10.96 -11.06
N THR A 178 8.13 -11.15 -9.77
CA THR A 178 9.06 -12.20 -9.28
C THR A 178 8.52 -13.61 -9.52
N ASN A 179 7.19 -13.75 -9.58
CA ASN A 179 6.53 -15.04 -9.82
C ASN A 179 6.07 -15.22 -11.28
N THR A 180 6.64 -14.46 -12.24
CA THR A 180 6.29 -14.59 -13.66
C THR A 180 6.42 -16.03 -14.11
N GLY A 181 5.32 -16.61 -14.61
CA GLY A 181 5.28 -17.98 -15.12
C GLY A 181 5.10 -19.06 -14.04
N ASP A 182 4.95 -18.71 -12.77
CA ASP A 182 4.62 -19.68 -11.72
C ASP A 182 3.12 -20.02 -11.74
N PRO A 183 2.73 -21.25 -12.15
CA PRO A 183 1.33 -21.62 -12.25
C PRO A 183 0.62 -21.72 -10.89
N LYS A 184 1.37 -21.71 -9.78
CA LYS A 184 0.83 -21.76 -8.42
C LYS A 184 0.56 -20.36 -7.84
N TRP A 185 1.02 -19.31 -8.51
CA TRP A 185 0.96 -17.95 -7.98
C TRP A 185 -0.46 -17.52 -7.59
N ALA A 186 -1.44 -17.69 -8.45
CA ALA A 186 -2.83 -17.30 -8.16
C ALA A 186 -3.41 -18.01 -6.93
N GLY A 187 -3.09 -19.30 -6.77
CA GLY A 187 -3.46 -20.07 -5.57
C GLY A 187 -2.77 -19.56 -4.31
N MET A 188 -1.50 -19.15 -4.41
CA MET A 188 -0.77 -18.56 -3.29
C MET A 188 -1.30 -17.17 -2.92
N VAL A 189 -1.67 -16.34 -3.92
CA VAL A 189 -2.35 -15.05 -3.65
C VAL A 189 -3.68 -15.27 -2.93
N LYS A 190 -4.48 -16.25 -3.40
CA LYS A 190 -5.72 -16.61 -2.71
C LYS A 190 -5.46 -17.05 -1.27
N GLN A 191 -4.42 -17.83 -1.02
CA GLN A 191 -4.06 -18.27 0.34
C GLN A 191 -3.67 -17.08 1.23
N VAL A 192 -2.90 -16.09 0.72
CA VAL A 192 -2.60 -14.85 1.47
C VAL A 192 -3.89 -14.11 1.82
N TYR A 193 -4.80 -13.97 0.85
CA TYR A 193 -6.09 -13.31 1.06
C TYR A 193 -6.96 -14.05 2.09
N ASP A 194 -7.10 -15.37 1.98
CA ASP A 194 -7.88 -16.19 2.91
C ASP A 194 -7.32 -16.11 4.33
N ASN A 195 -5.98 -16.14 4.47
CA ASN A 195 -5.30 -15.96 5.75
C ASN A 195 -5.59 -14.58 6.35
N LEU A 196 -5.53 -13.49 5.54
CA LEU A 196 -5.87 -12.14 6.01
C LEU A 196 -7.32 -12.06 6.47
N CYS A 197 -8.26 -12.62 5.71
CA CYS A 197 -9.66 -12.65 6.10
C CYS A 197 -9.86 -13.41 7.43
N SER A 198 -9.21 -14.56 7.58
CA SER A 198 -9.27 -15.35 8.81
C SER A 198 -8.66 -14.65 10.02
N ASP A 199 -7.41 -14.15 9.88
CA ASP A 199 -6.66 -13.55 10.98
C ASP A 199 -7.25 -12.23 11.47
N LEU A 200 -7.91 -11.50 10.58
CA LEU A 200 -8.54 -10.20 10.83
C LEU A 200 -10.06 -10.29 11.00
N GLN A 201 -10.63 -11.51 10.93
CA GLN A 201 -12.07 -11.75 11.02
C GLN A 201 -12.88 -10.91 10.02
N LEU A 202 -12.36 -10.79 8.79
CA LEU A 202 -13.01 -10.08 7.70
C LEU A 202 -14.00 -11.01 7.00
N LYS A 203 -15.07 -10.42 6.48
CA LYS A 203 -16.01 -11.15 5.62
C LYS A 203 -15.54 -10.99 4.17
N PRO A 204 -15.22 -12.06 3.46
CA PRO A 204 -14.72 -12.00 2.08
C PRO A 204 -15.60 -11.19 1.14
N GLU A 205 -16.90 -11.23 1.32
CA GLU A 205 -17.87 -10.49 0.52
C GLU A 205 -17.89 -8.96 0.76
N GLU A 206 -17.26 -8.50 1.85
CA GLU A 206 -17.17 -7.08 2.21
C GLU A 206 -15.80 -6.46 1.90
N VAL A 207 -14.78 -7.29 1.55
CA VAL A 207 -13.39 -6.84 1.42
C VAL A 207 -12.75 -7.42 0.15
N ASN A 208 -12.75 -6.66 -0.94
CA ASN A 208 -12.12 -7.09 -2.18
C ASN A 208 -10.60 -6.96 -2.14
N LEU A 209 -9.93 -7.84 -2.93
CA LEU A 209 -8.52 -7.68 -3.29
C LEU A 209 -8.44 -6.95 -4.64
N TYR A 210 -7.72 -5.84 -4.69
CA TYR A 210 -7.45 -5.08 -5.91
C TYR A 210 -6.01 -5.34 -6.33
N ALA A 211 -5.83 -6.02 -7.46
CA ALA A 211 -4.53 -6.44 -7.96
C ALA A 211 -4.11 -5.56 -9.15
N GLY A 212 -3.08 -4.74 -8.98
CA GLY A 212 -2.51 -3.94 -10.06
C GLY A 212 -1.76 -4.78 -11.07
N ASN A 213 -1.98 -4.49 -12.35
CA ASN A 213 -1.22 -5.12 -13.42
C ASN A 213 0.17 -4.51 -13.55
N ILE A 214 1.10 -5.27 -14.11
CA ILE A 214 2.52 -4.93 -14.22
C ILE A 214 2.78 -3.83 -15.26
N VAL A 215 4.01 -3.33 -15.31
CA VAL A 215 4.47 -2.44 -16.40
C VAL A 215 4.36 -3.15 -17.74
N GLN A 216 3.63 -2.53 -18.68
CA GLN A 216 3.41 -3.11 -20.01
C GLN A 216 4.42 -2.60 -21.04
N ALA A 217 4.82 -1.31 -21.00
CA ALA A 217 5.79 -0.71 -21.91
C ALA A 217 5.54 -1.08 -23.38
N ASP A 218 4.31 -0.92 -23.86
CA ASP A 218 3.86 -1.31 -25.21
C ASP A 218 4.17 -2.77 -25.55
N GLY A 219 3.95 -3.68 -24.60
CA GLY A 219 4.24 -5.11 -24.74
C GLY A 219 5.71 -5.49 -24.53
N LYS A 220 6.57 -4.54 -24.14
CA LYS A 220 8.03 -4.74 -23.94
C LYS A 220 8.43 -4.67 -22.46
N GLY A 221 7.48 -4.70 -21.53
CA GLY A 221 7.75 -4.78 -20.10
C GLY A 221 8.56 -6.02 -19.76
N VAL A 222 9.53 -5.88 -18.85
CA VAL A 222 10.44 -6.99 -18.46
C VAL A 222 9.66 -8.21 -17.99
N CYS A 223 8.58 -8.01 -17.27
CA CYS A 223 7.74 -9.08 -16.73
C CYS A 223 6.40 -9.21 -17.46
N ILE A 224 6.34 -8.84 -18.76
CA ILE A 224 5.08 -8.84 -19.54
C ILE A 224 4.36 -10.21 -19.52
N GLY A 225 5.09 -11.30 -19.38
CA GLY A 225 4.53 -12.64 -19.23
C GLY A 225 3.64 -12.82 -18.00
N CYS A 226 3.80 -11.99 -16.97
CA CYS A 226 2.97 -12.01 -15.77
C CYS A 226 1.57 -11.39 -15.98
N LYS A 227 1.41 -10.55 -17.03
CA LYS A 227 0.14 -9.85 -17.29
C LYS A 227 -1.05 -10.80 -17.33
N LYS A 228 -0.95 -11.85 -18.15
CA LYS A 228 -2.02 -12.86 -18.28
C LYS A 228 -2.34 -13.53 -16.95
N GLN A 229 -1.31 -13.86 -16.18
CA GLN A 229 -1.45 -14.49 -14.87
C GLN A 229 -2.24 -13.60 -13.89
N ILE A 230 -2.00 -12.29 -13.91
CA ILE A 230 -2.73 -11.31 -13.10
C ILE A 230 -4.16 -11.13 -13.64
N ASP A 231 -4.34 -11.03 -14.96
CA ASP A 231 -5.65 -10.88 -15.60
C ASP A 231 -6.58 -12.07 -15.28
N GLU A 232 -6.01 -13.27 -15.10
CA GLU A 232 -6.74 -14.49 -14.79
C GLU A 232 -6.96 -14.71 -13.27
N LEU A 233 -6.41 -13.87 -12.39
CA LEU A 233 -6.55 -14.00 -10.93
C LEU A 233 -8.01 -14.11 -10.46
N PRO A 234 -9.00 -13.36 -11.03
CA PRO A 234 -10.40 -13.49 -10.65
C PRO A 234 -11.00 -14.88 -10.86
N ASN A 235 -10.42 -15.72 -11.74
CA ASN A 235 -10.84 -17.10 -11.91
C ASN A 235 -10.52 -17.98 -10.68
N THR A 236 -9.51 -17.59 -9.90
CA THR A 236 -9.08 -18.30 -8.69
C THR A 236 -9.61 -17.63 -7.41
N LEU A 237 -9.68 -16.30 -7.41
CA LEU A 237 -10.16 -15.49 -6.30
C LEU A 237 -11.26 -14.55 -6.79
N HIS A 238 -12.52 -14.92 -6.61
CA HIS A 238 -13.68 -14.18 -7.16
C HIS A 238 -13.85 -12.77 -6.57
N THR A 239 -13.27 -12.50 -5.40
CA THR A 239 -13.24 -11.17 -4.78
C THR A 239 -12.06 -10.33 -5.29
N ALA A 240 -11.25 -10.85 -6.20
CA ALA A 240 -10.18 -10.08 -6.83
C ALA A 240 -10.72 -9.24 -8.00
N GLN A 241 -10.26 -7.99 -8.05
CA GLN A 241 -10.45 -7.10 -9.19
C GLN A 241 -9.08 -6.68 -9.74
N VAL A 242 -8.86 -6.87 -11.02
CA VAL A 242 -7.61 -6.45 -11.68
C VAL A 242 -7.68 -4.97 -12.04
N ILE A 243 -6.63 -4.25 -11.70
CA ILE A 243 -6.47 -2.83 -12.04
C ILE A 243 -5.51 -2.70 -13.22
N SER A 244 -6.04 -2.26 -14.36
CA SER A 244 -5.24 -2.11 -15.57
C SER A 244 -4.13 -1.08 -15.41
N SER A 245 -2.95 -1.42 -15.92
CA SER A 245 -1.81 -0.51 -16.08
C SER A 245 -1.63 -0.02 -17.52
N ASP A 246 -2.63 -0.25 -18.38
CA ASP A 246 -2.56 0.17 -19.80
C ASP A 246 -2.31 1.67 -19.90
N GLY A 247 -1.26 2.06 -20.67
CA GLY A 247 -0.87 3.45 -20.84
C GLY A 247 -0.21 4.12 -19.62
N CYS A 248 -0.01 3.39 -18.50
CA CYS A 248 0.82 3.91 -17.42
C CYS A 248 2.28 3.99 -17.88
N THR A 249 2.90 5.14 -17.67
CA THR A 249 4.30 5.37 -18.04
C THR A 249 5.25 4.66 -17.06
N ASN A 250 6.46 4.41 -17.53
CA ASN A 250 7.46 3.62 -16.79
C ASN A 250 8.87 4.19 -16.94
N GLY A 251 9.74 3.80 -16.02
CA GLY A 251 11.15 4.09 -16.07
C GLY A 251 11.87 3.38 -17.24
N PRO A 252 13.14 3.76 -17.50
CA PRO A 252 13.92 3.19 -18.61
C PRO A 252 14.18 1.69 -18.46
N ASP A 253 14.07 1.15 -17.25
CA ASP A 253 14.22 -0.27 -16.96
C ASP A 253 13.03 -1.13 -17.46
N ARG A 254 11.91 -0.51 -17.82
CA ARG A 254 10.66 -1.16 -18.25
C ARG A 254 10.13 -2.21 -17.26
N LEU A 255 10.49 -2.04 -15.99
CA LEU A 255 10.10 -2.88 -14.86
C LEU A 255 9.31 -2.10 -13.82
N HIS A 256 9.72 -0.85 -13.58
CA HIS A 256 9.10 0.02 -12.60
C HIS A 256 8.36 1.17 -13.27
N PHE A 257 7.21 1.55 -12.71
CA PHE A 257 6.51 2.76 -13.13
C PHE A 257 7.35 3.99 -12.79
N ASP A 258 7.25 5.03 -13.60
CA ASP A 258 7.72 6.36 -13.24
C ASP A 258 6.67 7.08 -12.35
N ALA A 259 6.96 8.32 -11.96
CA ALA A 259 6.08 9.07 -11.07
C ALA A 259 4.67 9.27 -11.67
N ALA A 260 4.57 9.53 -12.98
CA ALA A 260 3.28 9.70 -13.65
C ALA A 260 2.52 8.37 -13.72
N GLY A 261 3.22 7.27 -14.01
CA GLY A 261 2.64 5.93 -14.01
C GLY A 261 2.12 5.51 -12.64
N TYR A 262 2.85 5.77 -11.55
CA TYR A 262 2.36 5.51 -10.20
C TYR A 262 1.12 6.34 -9.84
N ARG A 263 1.07 7.62 -10.24
CA ARG A 263 -0.12 8.47 -10.02
C ARG A 263 -1.33 7.91 -10.75
N GLU A 264 -1.16 7.59 -12.03
CA GLU A 264 -2.24 7.03 -12.84
C GLU A 264 -2.75 5.71 -12.27
N LEU A 265 -1.85 4.79 -11.93
CA LEU A 265 -2.22 3.51 -11.35
C LEU A 265 -2.92 3.68 -10.00
N GLY A 266 -2.43 4.60 -9.15
CA GLY A 266 -3.06 4.93 -7.87
C GLY A 266 -4.48 5.46 -8.03
N CYS A 267 -4.71 6.37 -8.99
CA CYS A 267 -6.04 6.86 -9.33
C CYS A 267 -6.97 5.71 -9.77
N ARG A 268 -6.50 4.78 -10.59
CA ARG A 268 -7.30 3.63 -11.05
C ARG A 268 -7.68 2.67 -9.93
N TYR A 269 -6.77 2.40 -8.99
CA TYR A 269 -7.11 1.65 -7.78
C TYR A 269 -8.25 2.34 -7.03
N ALA A 270 -8.15 3.65 -6.82
CA ALA A 270 -9.18 4.41 -6.11
C ALA A 270 -10.51 4.44 -6.85
N GLU A 271 -10.49 4.59 -8.17
CA GLU A 271 -11.71 4.57 -8.99
C GLU A 271 -12.45 3.23 -8.88
N ALA A 272 -11.71 2.12 -8.93
CA ALA A 272 -12.28 0.79 -8.76
C ALA A 272 -12.91 0.63 -7.37
N VAL A 273 -12.19 1.04 -6.33
CA VAL A 273 -12.68 0.98 -4.95
C VAL A 273 -13.87 1.91 -4.73
N ALA A 274 -13.83 3.15 -5.22
CA ALA A 274 -14.93 4.10 -5.05
C ALA A 274 -16.21 3.58 -5.69
N ARG A 275 -16.15 3.06 -6.94
CA ARG A 275 -17.30 2.45 -7.60
C ARG A 275 -17.85 1.23 -6.85
N HIS A 276 -16.96 0.37 -6.32
CA HIS A 276 -17.38 -0.78 -5.51
C HIS A 276 -18.11 -0.34 -4.23
N LEU A 277 -17.68 0.78 -3.62
CA LEU A 277 -18.33 1.36 -2.44
C LEU A 277 -19.58 2.20 -2.78
N GLY A 278 -19.96 2.31 -4.06
CA GLY A 278 -21.14 3.04 -4.51
C GLY A 278 -20.94 4.56 -4.68
N TYR A 279 -19.69 5.01 -4.81
CA TYR A 279 -19.36 6.42 -5.03
C TYR A 279 -18.86 6.67 -6.45
N GLU A 280 -19.21 7.85 -7.01
CA GLU A 280 -18.66 8.31 -8.28
C GLU A 280 -17.21 8.83 -8.07
N PRO A 281 -16.23 8.24 -8.77
CA PRO A 281 -14.83 8.63 -8.56
C PRO A 281 -14.55 10.04 -9.06
N LYS A 282 -13.71 10.76 -8.31
CA LYS A 282 -13.19 12.07 -8.67
C LYS A 282 -11.68 12.07 -8.49
N ARG A 283 -10.96 12.46 -9.56
CA ARG A 283 -9.50 12.58 -9.50
C ARG A 283 -9.09 13.93 -8.93
N PRO A 284 -8.07 14.00 -8.08
CA PRO A 284 -7.43 15.25 -7.74
C PRO A 284 -6.73 15.83 -8.99
N PHE A 285 -6.47 17.14 -8.96
CA PHE A 285 -5.70 17.77 -10.02
C PHE A 285 -4.26 17.25 -10.04
N ILE A 286 -3.80 16.76 -11.19
CA ILE A 286 -2.43 16.29 -11.42
C ILE A 286 -1.70 17.35 -12.25
N GLU A 287 -0.65 17.92 -11.69
CA GLU A 287 0.22 18.83 -12.42
C GLU A 287 0.97 18.06 -13.52
N MET A 288 0.66 18.35 -14.78
CA MET A 288 1.40 17.78 -15.89
C MET A 288 2.82 18.38 -15.92
N PRO A 289 3.86 17.58 -16.18
CA PRO A 289 5.20 18.14 -16.37
C PRO A 289 5.14 19.19 -17.47
N LYS A 290 5.68 20.39 -17.18
CA LYS A 290 5.82 21.41 -18.22
C LYS A 290 6.63 20.76 -19.34
N LYS A 291 6.09 20.74 -20.58
CA LYS A 291 6.89 20.43 -21.76
C LYS A 291 8.07 21.40 -21.74
N ILE A 292 9.27 20.87 -21.59
CA ILE A 292 10.48 21.66 -21.86
C ILE A 292 10.42 21.85 -23.36
N GLU A 293 10.02 23.04 -23.80
CA GLU A 293 10.22 23.44 -25.19
C GLU A 293 11.74 23.53 -25.37
N VAL A 294 12.31 22.51 -26.00
CA VAL A 294 13.69 22.52 -26.45
C VAL A 294 13.69 23.61 -27.54
N PRO A 295 14.45 24.70 -27.36
CA PRO A 295 14.53 25.75 -28.40
C PRO A 295 14.90 25.08 -29.73
N ALA A 296 14.29 25.54 -30.82
CA ALA A 296 14.48 24.96 -32.16
C ALA A 296 15.94 25.06 -32.66
N ASP A 297 16.76 25.85 -31.97
CA ASP A 297 18.17 26.07 -32.18
C ASP A 297 19.11 25.29 -31.26
N ALA A 298 18.57 24.41 -30.41
CA ALA A 298 19.39 23.48 -29.64
C ALA A 298 20.10 22.53 -30.63
N VAL A 299 21.36 22.79 -30.91
CA VAL A 299 22.24 21.95 -31.74
C VAL A 299 22.28 20.57 -31.16
N THR A 300 21.73 19.61 -31.88
CA THR A 300 21.88 18.18 -31.53
C THR A 300 23.36 17.84 -31.64
N VAL A 301 23.90 17.20 -30.60
CA VAL A 301 25.33 16.80 -30.49
C VAL A 301 25.77 15.82 -31.60
N GLU A 302 24.85 15.37 -32.44
CA GLU A 302 25.13 14.50 -33.59
C GLU A 302 26.02 15.15 -34.67
N ASN A 303 26.11 16.49 -34.75
CA ASN A 303 26.92 17.14 -35.74
C ASN A 303 28.38 17.41 -35.34
N ALA A 304 28.79 16.98 -34.14
CA ALA A 304 30.15 17.14 -33.65
C ALA A 304 31.09 15.96 -33.92
N ILE A 305 30.59 14.88 -34.49
CA ILE A 305 31.36 13.61 -34.69
C ILE A 305 31.74 13.39 -36.19
N THR A 306 31.26 14.21 -37.12
CA THR A 306 31.59 14.07 -38.56
C THR A 306 32.45 15.19 -39.11
N GLY A 307 33.23 15.86 -38.26
CA GLY A 307 34.24 16.84 -38.68
C GLY A 307 35.63 16.21 -38.75
N ASN A 308 35.98 15.63 -39.94
CA ASN A 308 37.25 15.05 -40.38
C ASN A 308 37.75 13.80 -39.69
#